data_6a4dc341d282a439f2d67a8b10019b14
#
_entry.id   6a4dc341d282a439f2d67a8b10019b14
#
_cell.length_a   1.000
_cell.length_b   1.000
_cell.length_c   1.000
_cell.angle_alpha   90.00
_cell.angle_beta   90.00
_cell.angle_gamma   90.00
#
_symmetry.space_group_name_H-M   'P 1'
#
loop_
_entity.id
_entity.type
_entity.pdbx_description
1 polymer ?
#
loop_
_entity_poly.entity_id
_entity_poly.type
_entity_poly.pdbx_seq_one_letter_code
_entity_poly.pdbx_strand_id
1 'polypeptide(L)'
;MALMFNFESKVMPKVLINIGALFDVPTAALITGKRGETVYNGGLGPVTGIVGRGNTYKSTILHYMMLSAASKLLYSGPTAMSTYDTEVNISLDRLEGLASGFESIPPSPITGSNPIWSVVNKTMVPANKWAVELNKYATEKAKEKNIKIECMQDPYTKKELEILPPTFVEIDSLTEFETESNVEMLSKDLDGTDTNTYAMKQGLFKTKFLSQIPGMAARSNIYMLLTAHVGSKIDMSGPYAPKPAKDLQFLKQDDNIKGVSSKFFFLTEHVWMSHTPTVLKNASTKGPEYPLSANDSTEPDLNLVNLTMLRSKSGPSGITVPLIISQTEGVLPSLSEFHYIKENNRFGIEGNNTSYNLIIYPDVKLSRTTVRSKIKADKLLRRALNITAELLQLQIYHPELESLGLLCSPSELYEDISKLGYDWKVLLDTRGYWLANQYSSKELPYLSTVDLLKMRKGLYSPYWYKQQDKKEGK
;
A
#
# COMPACT_ATOMS: atom_id res chain seq x y z
N MET A 1 -26.95 -40.41 -7.22
CA MET A 1 -27.06 -39.03 -7.74
C MET A 1 -26.73 -38.08 -6.58
N ALA A 2 -25.56 -37.44 -6.61
CA ALA A 2 -25.20 -36.50 -5.58
C ALA A 2 -26.08 -35.26 -5.74
N LEU A 3 -26.73 -34.81 -4.65
CA LEU A 3 -27.46 -33.55 -4.61
C LEU A 3 -26.41 -32.42 -4.76
N MET A 4 -26.29 -31.85 -5.94
CA MET A 4 -25.51 -30.62 -6.15
C MET A 4 -26.38 -29.42 -5.81
N PHE A 5 -25.83 -28.48 -5.02
CA PHE A 5 -26.43 -27.18 -4.87
C PHE A 5 -26.39 -26.47 -6.25
N ASN A 6 -27.57 -26.08 -6.77
CA ASN A 6 -27.67 -25.34 -8.03
C ASN A 6 -27.31 -23.85 -7.87
N PHE A 7 -26.23 -23.54 -7.16
CA PHE A 7 -25.71 -22.18 -7.07
C PHE A 7 -24.51 -22.07 -7.99
N GLU A 8 -24.60 -21.24 -9.00
CA GLU A 8 -23.41 -20.80 -9.73
C GLU A 8 -22.47 -20.07 -8.78
N SER A 9 -21.19 -20.41 -8.80
CA SER A 9 -20.18 -19.70 -8.05
C SER A 9 -20.08 -18.26 -8.58
N LYS A 10 -20.65 -17.30 -7.84
CA LYS A 10 -20.59 -15.86 -8.16
C LYS A 10 -19.64 -15.12 -7.22
N VAL A 11 -18.56 -15.77 -6.82
CA VAL A 11 -17.52 -15.09 -6.01
C VAL A 11 -16.71 -14.22 -6.94
N MET A 12 -16.92 -12.89 -6.84
CA MET A 12 -16.06 -11.93 -7.55
C MET A 12 -14.63 -12.06 -7.06
N PRO A 13 -13.64 -12.11 -7.95
CA PRO A 13 -12.23 -12.09 -7.56
C PRO A 13 -11.96 -10.85 -6.72
N LYS A 14 -11.29 -11.04 -5.59
CA LYS A 14 -10.86 -9.91 -4.78
C LYS A 14 -9.72 -9.19 -5.49
N VAL A 15 -9.90 -7.91 -5.73
CA VAL A 15 -8.89 -7.06 -6.36
C VAL A 15 -8.15 -6.29 -5.28
N LEU A 16 -6.81 -6.38 -5.28
CA LEU A 16 -5.93 -5.57 -4.48
C LEU A 16 -5.31 -4.48 -5.37
N ILE A 17 -5.09 -3.31 -4.79
CA ILE A 17 -4.56 -2.16 -5.54
C ILE A 17 -3.09 -1.99 -5.23
N ASN A 18 -2.28 -1.92 -6.29
CA ASN A 18 -0.84 -1.74 -6.15
C ASN A 18 -0.51 -0.38 -5.50
N ILE A 19 0.33 -0.39 -4.47
CA ILE A 19 0.74 0.80 -3.72
C ILE A 19 2.26 1.00 -3.67
N GLY A 20 3.03 0.04 -4.14
CA GLY A 20 4.49 0.09 -4.25
C GLY A 20 5.10 -1.29 -4.07
N ALA A 21 6.28 -1.52 -4.67
CA ALA A 21 6.93 -2.83 -4.73
C ALA A 21 7.00 -3.55 -3.38
N LEU A 22 7.38 -2.82 -2.33
CA LEU A 22 7.58 -3.39 -0.99
C LEU A 22 6.28 -3.92 -0.36
N PHE A 23 5.12 -3.49 -0.83
CA PHE A 23 3.80 -3.98 -0.40
C PHE A 23 3.18 -4.94 -1.39
N ASP A 24 3.39 -4.68 -2.68
CA ASP A 24 2.67 -5.37 -3.75
C ASP A 24 3.13 -6.81 -3.88
N VAL A 25 4.42 -7.05 -4.01
CA VAL A 25 4.98 -8.40 -4.26
C VAL A 25 4.72 -9.39 -3.12
N PRO A 26 4.96 -9.04 -1.84
CA PRO A 26 4.77 -10.00 -0.74
C PRO A 26 3.31 -10.42 -0.53
N THR A 27 2.35 -9.62 -1.03
CA THR A 27 0.91 -9.87 -0.86
C THR A 27 0.25 -10.33 -2.15
N ALA A 28 0.99 -10.39 -3.27
CA ALA A 28 0.43 -10.64 -4.59
C ALA A 28 0.04 -12.10 -4.83
N ALA A 29 -1.10 -12.27 -5.49
CA ALA A 29 -1.32 -13.41 -6.38
C ALA A 29 -0.87 -13.01 -7.78
N LEU A 30 -0.07 -13.86 -8.43
CA LEU A 30 0.38 -13.66 -9.81
C LEU A 30 -0.72 -14.10 -10.77
N ILE A 31 -1.33 -13.17 -11.49
CA ILE A 31 -2.43 -13.43 -12.42
C ILE A 31 -1.92 -13.29 -13.85
N THR A 32 -2.18 -14.29 -14.68
CA THR A 32 -1.89 -14.18 -16.12
C THR A 32 -2.98 -13.36 -16.80
N GLY A 33 -2.59 -12.30 -17.47
CA GLY A 33 -3.46 -11.41 -18.22
C GLY A 33 -3.81 -11.96 -19.62
N LYS A 34 -4.64 -11.18 -20.32
CA LYS A 34 -5.21 -11.55 -21.63
C LYS A 34 -4.15 -11.77 -22.72
N ARG A 35 -3.03 -11.11 -22.65
CA ARG A 35 -1.95 -11.13 -23.64
C ARG A 35 -0.72 -11.89 -23.15
N GLY A 36 -0.86 -12.64 -22.06
CA GLY A 36 0.22 -13.41 -21.44
C GLY A 36 1.05 -12.65 -20.40
N GLU A 37 0.77 -11.34 -20.22
CA GLU A 37 1.38 -10.53 -19.18
C GLU A 37 1.07 -11.08 -17.77
N THR A 38 1.95 -10.86 -16.83
CA THR A 38 1.75 -11.23 -15.42
C THR A 38 1.44 -10.02 -14.59
N VAL A 39 0.29 -10.04 -13.91
CA VAL A 39 -0.19 -8.94 -13.08
C VAL A 39 -0.07 -9.29 -11.61
N TYR A 40 0.49 -8.37 -10.83
CA TYR A 40 0.49 -8.46 -9.36
C TYR A 40 -0.88 -8.03 -8.83
N ASN A 41 -1.68 -8.98 -8.36
CA ASN A 41 -2.86 -8.70 -7.57
C ASN A 41 -2.46 -8.63 -6.09
N GLY A 42 -1.78 -7.57 -5.71
CA GLY A 42 -1.19 -7.34 -4.39
C GLY A 42 -1.24 -5.88 -3.97
N GLY A 43 -0.85 -5.58 -2.75
CA GLY A 43 -0.80 -4.24 -2.17
C GLY A 43 -1.98 -3.94 -1.23
N LEU A 44 -2.77 -2.91 -1.52
CA LEU A 44 -3.87 -2.47 -0.68
C LEU A 44 -5.09 -3.39 -0.81
N GLY A 45 -5.48 -4.03 0.29
CA GLY A 45 -6.69 -4.83 0.36
C GLY A 45 -7.95 -4.00 0.69
N PRO A 46 -9.16 -4.55 0.44
CA PRO A 46 -10.43 -3.84 0.65
C PRO A 46 -10.64 -3.31 2.06
N VAL A 47 -10.06 -3.95 3.08
CA VAL A 47 -10.07 -3.46 4.45
C VAL A 47 -8.67 -3.63 5.01
N THR A 48 -7.98 -2.53 5.20
CA THR A 48 -6.58 -2.52 5.67
C THR A 48 -6.46 -1.75 6.99
N GLY A 49 -5.85 -2.38 7.98
CA GLY A 49 -5.58 -1.77 9.28
C GLY A 49 -4.11 -1.45 9.49
N ILE A 50 -3.82 -0.30 10.08
CA ILE A 50 -2.50 0.07 10.55
C ILE A 50 -2.58 0.32 12.05
N VAL A 51 -1.85 -0.47 12.81
CA VAL A 51 -1.82 -0.37 14.26
C VAL A 51 -0.43 0.01 14.75
N GLY A 52 -0.33 0.65 15.90
CA GLY A 52 0.97 1.02 16.49
C GLY A 52 0.82 1.92 17.71
N ARG A 53 1.90 2.13 18.41
CA ARG A 53 1.96 3.06 19.56
C ARG A 53 1.82 4.51 19.08
N GLY A 54 1.75 5.48 19.98
CA GLY A 54 1.83 6.91 19.65
C GLY A 54 3.12 7.22 18.88
N ASN A 55 3.10 8.21 18.00
CA ASN A 55 4.26 8.72 17.24
C ASN A 55 4.99 7.66 16.39
N THR A 56 4.25 6.72 15.79
CA THR A 56 4.80 5.69 14.89
C THR A 56 4.41 5.91 13.43
N TYR A 57 4.04 7.13 13.03
CA TYR A 57 3.68 7.50 11.65
C TYR A 57 2.47 6.76 11.05
N LYS A 58 1.57 6.18 11.88
CA LYS A 58 0.38 5.45 11.38
C LYS A 58 -0.43 6.27 10.37
N SER A 59 -0.81 7.49 10.72
CA SER A 59 -1.58 8.40 9.87
C SER A 59 -0.85 8.72 8.57
N THR A 60 0.44 9.03 8.63
CA THR A 60 1.26 9.33 7.44
C THR A 60 1.33 8.12 6.50
N ILE A 61 1.45 6.91 7.04
CA ILE A 61 1.48 5.67 6.26
C ILE A 61 0.10 5.37 5.67
N LEU A 62 -0.97 5.61 6.43
CA LEU A 62 -2.35 5.45 5.97
C LEU A 62 -2.61 6.36 4.77
N HIS A 63 -2.32 7.67 4.90
CA HIS A 63 -2.44 8.65 3.81
C HIS A 63 -1.60 8.25 2.59
N TYR A 64 -0.36 7.77 2.79
CA TYR A 64 0.46 7.27 1.69
C TYR A 64 -0.20 6.10 0.95
N MET A 65 -0.74 5.11 1.66
CA MET A 65 -1.40 3.96 1.03
C MET A 65 -2.62 4.40 0.21
N MET A 66 -3.44 5.31 0.76
CA MET A 66 -4.59 5.88 0.05
C MET A 66 -4.16 6.67 -1.19
N LEU A 67 -3.25 7.62 -1.02
CA LEU A 67 -2.78 8.49 -2.09
C LEU A 67 -2.08 7.71 -3.20
N SER A 68 -1.25 6.71 -2.84
CA SER A 68 -0.58 5.84 -3.80
C SER A 68 -1.57 5.02 -4.62
N ALA A 69 -2.61 4.46 -3.99
CA ALA A 69 -3.66 3.72 -4.67
C ALA A 69 -4.50 4.63 -5.57
N ALA A 70 -4.97 5.76 -5.03
CA ALA A 70 -5.79 6.73 -5.77
C ALA A 70 -5.05 7.32 -6.97
N SER A 71 -3.77 7.67 -6.81
CA SER A 71 -2.96 8.27 -7.87
C SER A 71 -2.86 7.39 -9.12
N LYS A 72 -2.75 6.08 -8.94
CA LYS A 72 -2.70 5.13 -10.06
C LYS A 72 -4.06 5.01 -10.76
N LEU A 73 -5.15 5.01 -10.00
CA LEU A 73 -6.49 4.80 -10.53
C LEU A 73 -7.12 6.05 -11.13
N LEU A 74 -6.69 7.24 -10.74
CA LEU A 74 -7.13 8.51 -11.35
C LEU A 74 -6.87 8.58 -12.86
N TYR A 75 -5.86 7.88 -13.36
CA TYR A 75 -5.66 7.71 -14.80
C TYR A 75 -6.79 6.95 -15.48
N SER A 76 -7.54 6.16 -14.74
CA SER A 76 -8.55 5.24 -15.27
C SER A 76 -9.98 5.73 -15.16
N GLY A 77 -10.21 6.81 -14.43
CA GLY A 77 -11.55 7.34 -14.21
C GLY A 77 -11.74 8.01 -12.84
N PRO A 78 -12.96 8.36 -12.49
CA PRO A 78 -13.24 9.04 -11.24
C PRO A 78 -12.91 8.14 -10.05
N THR A 79 -12.05 8.63 -9.18
CA THR A 79 -11.72 8.01 -7.90
C THR A 79 -11.94 9.05 -6.80
N ALA A 80 -12.69 8.66 -5.76
CA ALA A 80 -12.98 9.53 -4.63
C ALA A 80 -12.22 9.08 -3.39
N MET A 81 -11.85 10.03 -2.56
CA MET A 81 -11.20 9.82 -1.27
C MET A 81 -12.01 10.48 -0.15
N SER A 82 -12.03 9.88 1.02
CA SER A 82 -12.66 10.47 2.21
C SER A 82 -11.84 10.12 3.45
N THR A 83 -11.60 11.11 4.30
CA THR A 83 -10.94 10.91 5.60
C THR A 83 -11.86 11.36 6.73
N TYR A 84 -12.09 10.46 7.68
CA TYR A 84 -12.78 10.75 8.92
C TYR A 84 -11.76 10.85 10.06
N ASP A 85 -11.49 12.10 10.48
CA ASP A 85 -10.54 12.42 11.54
C ASP A 85 -11.23 12.38 12.91
N THR A 86 -10.90 11.39 13.72
CA THR A 86 -11.44 11.26 15.07
C THR A 86 -10.59 11.96 16.14
N GLU A 87 -9.35 12.27 15.82
CA GLU A 87 -8.42 12.93 16.74
C GLU A 87 -8.44 14.45 16.63
N VAL A 88 -9.07 14.98 15.56
CA VAL A 88 -9.21 16.42 15.30
C VAL A 88 -7.85 17.13 15.20
N ASN A 89 -6.88 16.46 14.62
CA ASN A 89 -5.50 16.93 14.53
C ASN A 89 -4.96 17.04 13.10
N ILE A 90 -5.76 16.72 12.10
CA ILE A 90 -5.38 16.76 10.70
C ILE A 90 -5.33 18.20 10.18
N SER A 91 -4.20 18.61 9.59
CA SER A 91 -4.04 19.86 8.85
C SER A 91 -4.33 19.61 7.37
N LEU A 92 -5.24 20.39 6.77
CA LEU A 92 -5.57 20.32 5.34
C LEU A 92 -4.35 20.65 4.47
N ASP A 93 -3.58 21.69 4.83
CA ASP A 93 -2.34 22.08 4.11
C ASP A 93 -1.34 20.94 4.09
N ARG A 94 -1.23 20.17 5.19
CA ARG A 94 -0.35 19.02 5.24
C ARG A 94 -0.84 17.88 4.34
N LEU A 95 -2.14 17.62 4.32
CA LEU A 95 -2.71 16.60 3.43
C LEU A 95 -2.50 16.96 1.95
N GLU A 96 -2.75 18.21 1.57
CA GLU A 96 -2.51 18.70 0.21
C GLU A 96 -1.02 18.67 -0.13
N GLY A 97 -0.16 19.00 0.84
CA GLY A 97 1.28 18.87 0.70
C GLY A 97 1.72 17.42 0.43
N LEU A 98 1.17 16.44 1.13
CA LEU A 98 1.41 15.03 0.87
C LEU A 98 0.88 14.59 -0.50
N ALA A 99 -0.31 15.05 -0.89
CA ALA A 99 -0.92 14.76 -2.17
C ALA A 99 -0.12 15.30 -3.36
N SER A 100 0.55 16.44 -3.21
CA SER A 100 1.39 17.05 -4.24
C SER A 100 2.59 16.19 -4.66
N GLY A 101 2.95 15.19 -3.87
CA GLY A 101 3.97 14.19 -4.21
C GLY A 101 3.53 13.19 -5.29
N PHE A 102 2.26 13.20 -5.70
CA PHE A 102 1.67 12.26 -6.67
C PHE A 102 1.18 13.00 -7.90
N GLU A 103 1.87 12.86 -9.03
CA GLU A 103 1.66 13.62 -10.28
C GLU A 103 0.23 13.57 -10.82
N SER A 104 -0.48 12.45 -10.64
CA SER A 104 -1.85 12.27 -11.14
C SER A 104 -2.93 12.85 -10.22
N ILE A 105 -2.60 13.20 -9.00
CA ILE A 105 -3.53 13.85 -8.08
C ILE A 105 -3.60 15.33 -8.44
N PRO A 106 -4.80 15.88 -8.68
CA PRO A 106 -4.93 17.28 -9.05
C PRO A 106 -4.43 18.20 -7.94
N PRO A 107 -3.96 19.40 -8.26
CA PRO A 107 -3.66 20.42 -7.27
C PRO A 107 -4.89 20.72 -6.42
N SER A 108 -4.70 20.92 -5.10
CA SER A 108 -5.77 21.18 -4.14
C SER A 108 -6.93 20.17 -4.19
N PRO A 109 -6.64 18.87 -3.95
CA PRO A 109 -7.65 17.82 -4.07
C PRO A 109 -8.76 17.92 -3.02
N ILE A 110 -8.57 18.72 -1.96
CA ILE A 110 -9.52 18.94 -0.87
C ILE A 110 -10.23 20.29 -1.04
N THR A 111 -9.47 21.37 -1.26
CA THR A 111 -9.96 22.75 -1.22
C THR A 111 -10.23 23.35 -2.61
N GLY A 112 -9.91 22.63 -3.69
CA GLY A 112 -10.10 23.08 -5.06
C GLY A 112 -11.56 23.15 -5.49
N SER A 113 -11.81 23.66 -6.71
CA SER A 113 -13.15 23.81 -7.27
C SER A 113 -13.85 22.47 -7.56
N ASN A 114 -13.10 21.39 -7.78
CA ASN A 114 -13.60 20.05 -7.98
C ASN A 114 -12.89 19.09 -7.01
N PRO A 115 -13.25 19.10 -5.74
CA PRO A 115 -12.58 18.29 -4.74
C PRO A 115 -12.84 16.80 -4.97
N ILE A 116 -11.79 15.99 -4.87
CA ILE A 116 -11.87 14.53 -4.95
C ILE A 116 -11.61 13.87 -3.61
N TRP A 117 -11.25 14.66 -2.60
CA TRP A 117 -10.94 14.21 -1.25
C TRP A 117 -11.74 15.00 -0.21
N SER A 118 -12.68 14.34 0.44
CA SER A 118 -13.48 14.88 1.53
C SER A 118 -12.80 14.62 2.86
N VAL A 119 -12.61 15.65 3.68
CA VAL A 119 -12.07 15.52 5.05
C VAL A 119 -13.10 16.02 6.04
N VAL A 120 -13.50 15.16 6.96
CA VAL A 120 -14.50 15.43 7.98
C VAL A 120 -13.97 14.98 9.34
N ASN A 121 -14.20 15.73 10.41
CA ASN A 121 -13.81 15.33 11.75
C ASN A 121 -15.02 15.09 12.68
N LYS A 122 -14.77 14.45 13.82
CA LYS A 122 -15.81 14.06 14.79
C LYS A 122 -16.58 15.23 15.40
N THR A 123 -16.02 16.43 15.40
CA THR A 123 -16.69 17.63 15.91
C THR A 123 -17.73 18.19 14.93
N MET A 124 -17.52 17.95 13.63
CA MET A 124 -18.44 18.35 12.56
C MET A 124 -19.57 17.35 12.39
N VAL A 125 -19.22 16.04 12.38
CA VAL A 125 -20.16 14.95 12.16
C VAL A 125 -19.84 13.81 13.13
N PRO A 126 -20.72 13.46 14.07
CA PRO A 126 -20.53 12.31 14.97
C PRO A 126 -20.42 10.99 14.20
N ALA A 127 -19.66 10.03 14.74
CA ALA A 127 -19.33 8.78 14.06
C ALA A 127 -20.57 7.95 13.64
N ASN A 128 -21.64 7.96 14.45
CA ASN A 128 -22.89 7.25 14.09
C ASN A 128 -23.58 7.89 12.89
N LYS A 129 -23.60 9.22 12.76
CA LYS A 129 -24.16 9.92 11.60
C LYS A 129 -23.29 9.72 10.36
N TRP A 130 -21.98 9.83 10.51
CA TRP A 130 -21.04 9.57 9.43
C TRP A 130 -21.14 8.13 8.90
N ALA A 131 -21.25 7.12 9.78
CA ALA A 131 -21.44 5.73 9.37
C ALA A 131 -22.73 5.48 8.59
N VAL A 132 -23.82 6.19 8.92
CA VAL A 132 -25.08 6.14 8.16
C VAL A 132 -24.91 6.72 6.77
N GLU A 133 -24.27 7.88 6.64
CA GLU A 133 -24.02 8.52 5.33
C GLU A 133 -23.07 7.68 4.47
N LEU A 134 -22.04 7.08 5.06
CA LEU A 134 -21.15 6.14 4.35
C LEU A 134 -21.92 4.94 3.79
N ASN A 135 -22.82 4.36 4.58
CA ASN A 135 -23.61 3.21 4.12
C ASN A 135 -24.62 3.60 3.02
N LYS A 136 -25.19 4.80 3.09
CA LYS A 136 -26.04 5.37 2.04
C LYS A 136 -25.22 5.59 0.75
N TYR A 137 -24.06 6.22 0.86
CA TYR A 137 -23.12 6.39 -0.27
C TYR A 137 -22.77 5.04 -0.91
N ALA A 138 -22.42 4.03 -0.10
CA ALA A 138 -22.11 2.69 -0.59
C ALA A 138 -23.27 2.04 -1.35
N THR A 139 -24.52 2.31 -0.92
CA THR A 139 -25.74 1.79 -1.55
C THR A 139 -26.00 2.46 -2.90
N GLU A 140 -25.76 3.76 -3.01
CA GLU A 140 -25.88 4.49 -4.29
C GLU A 140 -24.74 4.09 -5.25
N LYS A 141 -23.50 4.01 -4.74
CA LYS A 141 -22.33 3.61 -5.50
C LYS A 141 -22.46 2.22 -6.12
N ALA A 142 -23.12 1.29 -5.44
CA ALA A 142 -23.37 -0.06 -5.96
C ALA A 142 -24.20 -0.09 -7.25
N LYS A 143 -24.82 1.05 -7.65
CA LYS A 143 -25.58 1.23 -8.89
C LYS A 143 -24.75 1.81 -10.04
N GLU A 144 -23.51 2.21 -9.79
CA GLU A 144 -22.62 2.77 -10.81
C GLU A 144 -22.25 1.73 -11.88
N LYS A 145 -21.72 2.21 -13.00
CA LYS A 145 -21.23 1.33 -14.06
C LYS A 145 -19.85 0.79 -13.72
N ASN A 146 -19.64 -0.48 -13.99
CA ASN A 146 -18.35 -1.11 -13.88
C ASN A 146 -17.33 -0.54 -14.87
N ILE A 147 -16.08 -0.52 -14.46
CA ILE A 147 -14.91 -0.28 -15.30
C ILE A 147 -14.14 -1.59 -15.46
N LYS A 148 -13.52 -1.78 -16.61
CA LYS A 148 -12.72 -2.98 -16.90
C LYS A 148 -11.30 -2.78 -16.44
N ILE A 149 -10.69 -3.82 -15.94
CA ILE A 149 -9.24 -3.85 -15.65
C ILE A 149 -8.51 -4.34 -16.89
N GLU A 150 -7.59 -3.53 -17.41
CA GLU A 150 -6.92 -3.76 -18.69
C GLU A 150 -6.23 -5.14 -18.78
N CYS A 151 -5.50 -5.51 -17.75
CA CYS A 151 -4.61 -6.66 -17.78
C CYS A 151 -5.15 -7.89 -17.02
N MET A 152 -6.27 -7.77 -16.30
CA MET A 152 -6.77 -8.86 -15.47
C MET A 152 -7.94 -9.58 -16.12
N GLN A 153 -7.94 -10.91 -16.01
CA GLN A 153 -9.06 -11.76 -16.37
C GLN A 153 -9.60 -12.49 -15.16
N ASP A 154 -10.90 -12.69 -15.16
CA ASP A 154 -11.53 -13.62 -14.24
C ASP A 154 -10.92 -15.03 -14.45
N PRO A 155 -10.37 -15.65 -13.40
CA PRO A 155 -9.67 -16.93 -13.54
C PRO A 155 -10.57 -18.08 -14.00
N TYR A 156 -11.88 -17.99 -13.79
CA TYR A 156 -12.85 -19.03 -14.13
C TYR A 156 -13.45 -18.79 -15.53
N THR A 157 -13.96 -17.57 -15.77
CA THR A 157 -14.68 -17.27 -17.02
C THR A 157 -13.77 -16.82 -18.15
N LYS A 158 -12.51 -16.47 -17.85
CA LYS A 158 -11.53 -15.88 -18.80
C LYS A 158 -11.99 -14.57 -19.45
N LYS A 159 -13.06 -13.96 -18.95
CA LYS A 159 -13.49 -12.63 -19.37
C LYS A 159 -12.67 -11.55 -18.69
N GLU A 160 -12.64 -10.37 -19.27
CA GLU A 160 -12.05 -9.18 -18.65
C GLU A 160 -12.69 -8.94 -17.29
N LEU A 161 -11.88 -8.69 -16.27
CA LEU A 161 -12.37 -8.42 -14.93
C LEU A 161 -12.96 -7.01 -14.88
N GLU A 162 -14.16 -6.89 -14.38
CA GLU A 162 -14.86 -5.62 -14.22
C GLU A 162 -15.09 -5.32 -12.74
N ILE A 163 -14.84 -4.08 -12.34
CA ILE A 163 -15.04 -3.58 -10.97
C ILE A 163 -15.77 -2.24 -11.00
N LEU A 164 -16.47 -1.89 -9.93
CA LEU A 164 -16.89 -0.51 -9.73
C LEU A 164 -15.67 0.42 -9.59
N PRO A 165 -15.73 1.70 -10.00
CA PRO A 165 -14.66 2.65 -9.73
C PRO A 165 -14.33 2.66 -8.24
N PRO A 166 -13.06 2.53 -7.83
CA PRO A 166 -12.69 2.47 -6.42
C PRO A 166 -12.97 3.79 -5.69
N THR A 167 -13.35 3.69 -4.42
CA THR A 167 -13.38 4.81 -3.48
C THR A 167 -12.57 4.44 -2.26
N PHE A 168 -11.78 5.37 -1.76
CA PHE A 168 -10.94 5.17 -0.59
C PHE A 168 -11.49 5.93 0.60
N VAL A 169 -11.62 5.24 1.73
CA VAL A 169 -12.16 5.82 2.96
C VAL A 169 -11.22 5.51 4.11
N GLU A 170 -10.73 6.54 4.77
CA GLU A 170 -9.88 6.46 5.94
C GLU A 170 -10.64 6.77 7.22
N ILE A 171 -10.32 6.06 8.30
CA ILE A 171 -10.68 6.43 9.68
C ILE A 171 -9.40 6.51 10.50
N ASP A 172 -9.09 7.70 10.97
CA ASP A 172 -7.94 7.97 11.82
C ASP A 172 -8.41 8.62 13.13
N SER A 173 -8.61 7.87 14.23
CA SER A 173 -8.38 6.45 14.44
C SER A 173 -9.66 5.75 14.95
N LEU A 174 -9.75 4.42 14.82
CA LEU A 174 -10.83 3.64 15.42
C LEU A 174 -10.84 3.71 16.96
N THR A 175 -9.71 4.00 17.57
CA THR A 175 -9.61 4.15 19.03
C THR A 175 -10.55 5.24 19.52
N GLU A 176 -10.58 6.38 18.86
CA GLU A 176 -11.36 7.58 19.19
C GLU A 176 -12.67 7.70 18.37
N PHE A 177 -13.10 6.63 17.72
CA PHE A 177 -14.31 6.59 16.91
C PHE A 177 -15.55 6.52 17.81
N GLU A 178 -16.15 7.68 18.14
CA GLU A 178 -17.17 7.86 19.17
C GLU A 178 -18.52 8.29 18.62
N THR A 179 -19.60 7.84 19.30
CA THR A 179 -20.98 8.20 18.98
C THR A 179 -21.39 9.53 19.65
N GLU A 180 -22.41 10.18 19.10
CA GLU A 180 -22.99 11.42 19.64
C GLU A 180 -23.38 11.28 21.13
N SER A 181 -23.93 10.14 21.53
CA SER A 181 -24.30 9.86 22.91
C SER A 181 -23.12 9.89 23.90
N ASN A 182 -21.89 9.61 23.44
CA ASN A 182 -20.69 9.73 24.28
C ASN A 182 -20.31 11.20 24.51
N VAL A 183 -20.49 12.04 23.50
CA VAL A 183 -20.21 13.47 23.60
C VAL A 183 -21.21 14.15 24.55
N GLU A 184 -22.49 13.77 24.46
CA GLU A 184 -23.53 14.27 25.37
C GLU A 184 -23.31 13.83 26.82
N MET A 185 -22.71 12.67 27.04
CA MET A 185 -22.41 12.14 28.36
C MET A 185 -21.40 12.99 29.13
N LEU A 186 -20.40 13.54 28.44
CA LEU A 186 -19.39 14.43 29.04
C LEU A 186 -19.98 15.74 29.55
N SER A 187 -21.17 16.12 29.08
CA SER A 187 -21.90 17.31 29.53
C SER A 187 -22.84 17.06 30.71
N LYS A 188 -23.03 15.80 31.15
CA LYS A 188 -23.89 15.42 32.25
C LYS A 188 -23.05 14.77 33.35
N ASP A 189 -23.16 15.26 34.57
CA ASP A 189 -22.63 14.58 35.76
C ASP A 189 -23.38 13.24 35.95
N LEU A 190 -22.81 12.15 35.43
CA LEU A 190 -23.44 10.84 35.47
C LEU A 190 -22.78 9.96 36.53
N ASP A 191 -23.61 9.28 37.31
CA ASP A 191 -23.22 8.25 38.29
C ASP A 191 -22.53 7.05 37.56
N GLY A 192 -21.64 6.33 38.25
CA GLY A 192 -20.78 5.28 37.69
C GLY A 192 -21.52 4.13 36.96
N THR A 193 -22.84 3.91 37.24
CA THR A 193 -23.64 2.92 36.54
C THR A 193 -23.97 3.30 35.11
N ASP A 194 -24.20 4.57 34.87
CA ASP A 194 -24.48 5.09 33.52
C ASP A 194 -23.25 5.03 32.62
N THR A 195 -22.06 5.28 33.18
CA THR A 195 -20.76 5.22 32.46
C THR A 195 -20.51 3.83 31.84
N ASN A 196 -20.80 2.75 32.58
CA ASN A 196 -20.68 1.37 32.07
C ASN A 196 -21.64 1.07 30.91
N THR A 197 -22.87 1.55 31.00
CA THR A 197 -23.88 1.38 29.95
C THR A 197 -23.47 2.06 28.66
N TYR A 198 -22.89 3.26 28.74
CA TYR A 198 -22.38 3.98 27.57
C TYR A 198 -21.16 3.30 26.93
N ALA A 199 -20.22 2.83 27.74
CA ALA A 199 -19.06 2.08 27.23
C ALA A 199 -19.49 0.81 26.47
N MET A 200 -20.51 0.10 26.97
CA MET A 200 -21.10 -1.06 26.30
C MET A 200 -21.77 -0.68 24.97
N LYS A 201 -22.54 0.42 24.92
CA LYS A 201 -23.20 0.91 23.70
C LYS A 201 -22.16 1.29 22.65
N GLN A 202 -21.10 1.98 23.06
CA GLN A 202 -19.97 2.34 22.20
C GLN A 202 -19.27 1.11 21.60
N GLY A 203 -18.95 0.11 22.43
CA GLY A 203 -18.36 -1.14 21.99
C GLY A 203 -19.26 -1.91 21.01
N LEU A 204 -20.57 -1.91 21.27
CA LEU A 204 -21.56 -2.52 20.38
C LEU A 204 -21.63 -1.80 19.03
N PHE A 205 -21.64 -0.47 19.03
CA PHE A 205 -21.64 0.34 17.82
C PHE A 205 -20.39 0.05 16.96
N LYS A 206 -19.18 0.13 17.53
CA LYS A 206 -17.94 -0.18 16.81
C LYS A 206 -17.94 -1.60 16.24
N THR A 207 -18.39 -2.57 17.04
CA THR A 207 -18.49 -3.98 16.62
C THR A 207 -19.47 -4.15 15.46
N LYS A 208 -20.64 -3.51 15.52
CA LYS A 208 -21.66 -3.55 14.48
C LYS A 208 -21.19 -2.86 13.21
N PHE A 209 -20.59 -1.69 13.33
CA PHE A 209 -19.99 -0.96 12.21
C PHE A 209 -18.92 -1.80 11.51
N LEU A 210 -17.93 -2.30 12.25
CA LEU A 210 -16.87 -3.15 11.70
C LEU A 210 -17.43 -4.39 10.99
N SER A 211 -18.48 -5.02 11.51
CA SER A 211 -19.07 -6.20 10.87
C SER A 211 -19.76 -5.90 9.52
N GLN A 212 -20.13 -4.66 9.25
CA GLN A 212 -20.74 -4.24 7.99
C GLN A 212 -19.72 -3.91 6.90
N ILE A 213 -18.49 -3.52 7.28
CA ILE A 213 -17.45 -3.05 6.35
C ILE A 213 -17.14 -4.04 5.22
N PRO A 214 -16.91 -5.35 5.46
CA PRO A 214 -16.58 -6.27 4.36
C PRO A 214 -17.70 -6.39 3.32
N GLY A 215 -18.95 -6.43 3.78
CA GLY A 215 -20.11 -6.46 2.88
C GLY A 215 -20.25 -5.17 2.07
N MET A 216 -20.00 -4.02 2.71
CA MET A 216 -19.99 -2.72 2.06
C MET A 216 -18.85 -2.62 1.03
N ALA A 217 -17.63 -2.98 1.41
CA ALA A 217 -16.47 -3.00 0.50
C ALA A 217 -16.74 -3.88 -0.73
N ALA A 218 -17.24 -5.09 -0.53
CA ALA A 218 -17.51 -6.04 -1.62
C ALA A 218 -18.57 -5.55 -2.61
N ARG A 219 -19.67 -4.93 -2.13
CA ARG A 219 -20.78 -4.51 -3.01
C ARG A 219 -20.54 -3.19 -3.73
N SER A 220 -19.69 -2.30 -3.19
CA SER A 220 -19.52 -0.94 -3.69
C SER A 220 -18.07 -0.58 -4.05
N ASN A 221 -17.14 -1.54 -3.94
CA ASN A 221 -15.71 -1.35 -4.19
C ASN A 221 -15.11 -0.17 -3.41
N ILE A 222 -15.49 -0.06 -2.13
CA ILE A 222 -14.92 0.90 -1.19
C ILE A 222 -13.76 0.23 -0.46
N TYR A 223 -12.59 0.84 -0.49
CA TYR A 223 -11.42 0.43 0.26
C TYR A 223 -11.35 1.20 1.57
N MET A 224 -11.45 0.46 2.69
CA MET A 224 -11.43 1.03 4.03
C MET A 224 -10.03 0.92 4.62
N LEU A 225 -9.47 2.06 5.00
CA LEU A 225 -8.18 2.18 5.67
C LEU A 225 -8.40 2.66 7.11
N LEU A 226 -7.87 1.94 8.06
CA LEU A 226 -8.23 2.12 9.48
C LEU A 226 -6.95 2.19 10.33
N THR A 227 -6.82 3.19 11.21
CA THR A 227 -5.78 3.16 12.23
C THR A 227 -6.33 2.77 13.60
N ALA A 228 -5.48 2.22 14.44
CA ALA A 228 -5.76 2.00 15.84
C ALA A 228 -4.49 2.04 16.71
N HIS A 229 -4.64 2.40 17.98
CA HIS A 229 -3.53 2.44 18.92
C HIS A 229 -3.23 1.07 19.51
N VAL A 230 -1.93 0.78 19.70
CA VAL A 230 -1.45 -0.37 20.47
C VAL A 230 -1.07 0.11 21.87
N GLY A 231 -1.52 -0.60 22.88
CA GLY A 231 -1.17 -0.38 24.27
C GLY A 231 -0.78 -1.67 24.96
N SER A 232 -0.19 -1.54 26.15
CA SER A 232 0.13 -2.68 26.97
C SER A 232 -1.12 -3.22 27.65
N LYS A 233 -1.26 -4.54 27.73
CA LYS A 233 -2.28 -5.20 28.55
C LYS A 233 -1.94 -4.95 30.02
N ILE A 234 -2.95 -4.61 30.81
CA ILE A 234 -2.83 -4.61 32.26
C ILE A 234 -3.13 -6.03 32.69
N ASP A 235 -2.09 -6.76 33.11
CA ASP A 235 -2.25 -8.09 33.67
C ASP A 235 -2.63 -7.97 35.16
N MET A 236 -3.89 -8.22 35.44
CA MET A 236 -4.42 -8.27 36.80
C MET A 236 -4.41 -9.70 37.37
N SER A 237 -3.93 -10.67 36.59
CA SER A 237 -3.76 -12.05 37.05
C SER A 237 -2.49 -12.16 37.90
N GLY A 238 -2.53 -13.01 38.94
CA GLY A 238 -1.36 -13.22 39.80
C GLY A 238 -0.17 -13.82 39.04
N PRO A 239 1.06 -13.77 39.61
CA PRO A 239 2.28 -14.16 38.93
C PRO A 239 2.33 -15.63 38.44
N TYR A 240 1.40 -16.45 38.90
CA TYR A 240 1.29 -17.87 38.51
C TYR A 240 0.13 -18.16 37.54
N ALA A 241 -0.61 -17.15 37.13
CA ALA A 241 -1.69 -17.37 36.17
C ALA A 241 -1.14 -17.65 34.76
N PRO A 242 -1.75 -18.60 34.01
CA PRO A 242 -1.36 -18.83 32.62
C PRO A 242 -1.57 -17.56 31.80
N LYS A 243 -0.54 -17.18 31.05
CA LYS A 243 -0.65 -16.01 30.16
C LYS A 243 -1.74 -16.24 29.13
N PRO A 244 -2.62 -15.26 28.88
CA PRO A 244 -3.67 -15.38 27.87
C PRO A 244 -3.04 -15.58 26.48
N ALA A 245 -3.75 -16.29 25.60
CA ALA A 245 -3.32 -16.46 24.23
C ALA A 245 -3.17 -15.10 23.51
N LYS A 246 -2.22 -15.01 22.59
CA LYS A 246 -2.08 -13.83 21.75
C LYS A 246 -3.25 -13.68 20.81
N ASP A 247 -3.75 -12.46 20.64
CA ASP A 247 -4.76 -12.16 19.64
C ASP A 247 -4.25 -12.37 18.20
N LEU A 248 -2.97 -12.03 17.97
CA LEU A 248 -2.27 -12.19 16.71
C LEU A 248 -0.86 -12.75 16.95
N GLN A 249 -0.42 -13.68 16.10
CA GLN A 249 0.84 -14.39 16.25
C GLN A 249 2.06 -13.46 16.38
N PHE A 250 2.09 -12.39 15.58
CA PHE A 250 3.21 -11.45 15.49
C PHE A 250 3.05 -10.22 16.41
N LEU A 251 1.96 -10.12 17.17
CA LEU A 251 1.82 -9.12 18.21
C LEU A 251 2.60 -9.56 19.46
N LYS A 252 3.20 -8.62 20.20
CA LYS A 252 3.86 -8.94 21.46
C LYS A 252 2.86 -9.46 22.48
N GLN A 253 3.30 -10.33 23.39
CA GLN A 253 2.44 -11.01 24.39
C GLN A 253 1.64 -10.01 25.23
N ASP A 254 2.28 -8.93 25.63
CA ASP A 254 1.71 -7.94 26.54
C ASP A 254 1.07 -6.73 25.82
N ASP A 255 0.97 -6.78 24.48
CA ASP A 255 0.34 -5.74 23.68
C ASP A 255 -1.11 -6.11 23.34
N ASN A 256 -1.98 -5.09 23.27
CA ASN A 256 -3.32 -5.19 22.72
C ASN A 256 -3.62 -4.00 21.81
N ILE A 257 -4.56 -4.17 20.89
CA ILE A 257 -5.04 -3.07 20.05
C ILE A 257 -6.25 -2.45 20.76
N LYS A 258 -6.12 -1.17 21.09
CA LYS A 258 -7.09 -0.42 21.88
C LYS A 258 -8.32 -0.02 21.06
N GLY A 259 -9.47 0.01 21.71
CA GLY A 259 -10.69 0.59 21.15
C GLY A 259 -11.35 -0.21 20.02
N VAL A 260 -10.85 -1.41 19.70
CA VAL A 260 -11.42 -2.29 18.68
C VAL A 260 -11.75 -3.66 19.26
N SER A 261 -12.77 -4.30 18.69
CA SER A 261 -13.11 -5.68 19.04
C SER A 261 -12.20 -6.67 18.29
N SER A 262 -12.15 -7.92 18.76
CA SER A 262 -11.47 -9.01 18.05
C SER A 262 -11.93 -9.19 16.60
N LYS A 263 -13.15 -8.75 16.27
CA LYS A 263 -13.67 -8.74 14.90
C LYS A 263 -12.81 -7.92 13.94
N PHE A 264 -12.13 -6.87 14.40
CA PHE A 264 -11.21 -6.08 13.57
C PHE A 264 -10.18 -6.96 12.86
N PHE A 265 -9.60 -7.94 13.57
CA PHE A 265 -8.60 -8.83 13.00
C PHE A 265 -9.18 -9.81 11.98
N PHE A 266 -10.40 -10.25 12.17
CA PHE A 266 -11.03 -11.23 11.30
C PHE A 266 -11.60 -10.60 10.02
N LEU A 267 -11.95 -9.33 10.07
CA LEU A 267 -12.61 -8.63 8.98
C LEU A 267 -11.63 -7.91 8.04
N THR A 268 -10.46 -7.51 8.54
CA THR A 268 -9.42 -6.86 7.74
C THR A 268 -8.75 -7.84 6.79
N GLU A 269 -8.36 -7.36 5.61
CA GLU A 269 -7.51 -8.10 4.68
C GLU A 269 -6.09 -8.15 5.19
N HIS A 270 -5.55 -6.98 5.51
CA HIS A 270 -4.22 -6.81 6.07
C HIS A 270 -4.26 -6.03 7.38
N VAL A 271 -3.45 -6.43 8.34
CA VAL A 271 -3.15 -5.65 9.56
C VAL A 271 -1.66 -5.45 9.64
N TRP A 272 -1.24 -4.21 9.53
CA TRP A 272 0.16 -3.80 9.65
C TRP A 272 0.43 -3.17 11.00
N MET A 273 1.53 -3.54 11.64
CA MET A 273 2.02 -2.89 12.85
C MET A 273 3.16 -1.94 12.51
N SER A 274 2.95 -0.68 12.78
CA SER A 274 3.98 0.35 12.69
C SER A 274 4.81 0.39 13.97
N HIS A 275 6.11 0.14 13.82
CA HIS A 275 7.06 0.15 14.94
C HIS A 275 7.61 1.54 15.23
N THR A 276 8.30 1.66 16.37
CA THR A 276 8.98 2.90 16.77
C THR A 276 9.97 3.34 15.69
N PRO A 277 9.88 4.59 15.23
CA PRO A 277 10.77 5.12 14.20
C PRO A 277 12.22 5.22 14.69
N THR A 278 13.15 5.01 13.79
CA THR A 278 14.59 5.23 14.03
C THR A 278 15.08 6.33 13.10
N VAL A 279 15.70 7.36 13.66
CA VAL A 279 16.27 8.45 12.85
C VAL A 279 17.42 7.94 11.99
N LEU A 280 17.36 8.18 10.68
CA LEU A 280 18.38 7.75 9.73
C LEU A 280 19.59 8.70 9.75
N LYS A 281 20.61 8.27 10.52
CA LYS A 281 21.90 8.96 10.63
C LYS A 281 23.02 8.13 10.03
N ASN A 282 23.91 8.79 9.33
CA ASN A 282 25.14 8.16 8.86
C ASN A 282 26.04 7.79 10.05
N ALA A 283 26.51 6.56 10.08
CA ALA A 283 27.27 6.02 11.20
C ALA A 283 28.57 6.81 11.47
N SER A 284 29.25 7.29 10.42
CA SER A 284 30.54 7.97 10.52
C SER A 284 30.41 9.46 10.78
N THR A 285 29.54 10.16 10.01
CA THR A 285 29.41 11.63 10.09
C THR A 285 28.39 12.10 11.12
N LYS A 286 27.53 11.19 11.61
CA LYS A 286 26.36 11.49 12.47
C LYS A 286 25.31 12.43 11.84
N GLY A 287 25.57 12.96 10.66
CA GLY A 287 24.63 13.74 9.87
C GLY A 287 23.57 12.84 9.18
N PRO A 288 22.70 13.43 8.32
CA PRO A 288 21.65 12.68 7.62
C PRO A 288 22.24 11.58 6.73
N GLU A 289 21.60 10.40 6.70
CA GLU A 289 22.04 9.29 5.82
C GLU A 289 21.82 9.62 4.34
N TYR A 290 20.68 10.23 4.01
CA TYR A 290 20.34 10.66 2.64
C TYR A 290 19.96 12.14 2.64
N PRO A 291 20.96 13.07 2.64
CA PRO A 291 20.68 14.50 2.67
C PRO A 291 20.00 14.97 1.37
N LEU A 292 19.29 16.10 1.43
CA LEU A 292 18.67 16.74 0.27
C LEU A 292 19.70 17.23 -0.75
N SER A 293 20.84 17.71 -0.27
CA SER A 293 21.97 18.14 -1.09
C SER A 293 23.31 17.73 -0.47
N ALA A 294 24.37 17.74 -1.26
CA ALA A 294 25.72 17.37 -0.80
C ALA A 294 26.25 18.29 0.33
N ASN A 295 25.80 19.53 0.37
CA ASN A 295 26.20 20.54 1.35
C ASN A 295 25.19 20.68 2.52
N ASP A 296 24.19 19.80 2.58
CA ASP A 296 23.18 19.86 3.61
C ASP A 296 23.75 19.37 4.96
N SER A 297 23.91 20.31 5.88
CA SER A 297 24.35 20.07 7.25
C SER A 297 23.19 20.09 8.26
N THR A 298 21.96 20.09 7.76
CA THR A 298 20.75 20.14 8.61
C THR A 298 20.60 18.89 9.46
N GLU A 299 19.77 18.99 10.48
CA GLU A 299 19.36 17.85 11.30
C GLU A 299 18.69 16.76 10.41
N PRO A 300 18.89 15.48 10.71
CA PRO A 300 18.29 14.40 9.95
C PRO A 300 16.77 14.48 9.97
N ASP A 301 16.15 14.67 8.81
CA ASP A 301 14.69 14.73 8.63
C ASP A 301 14.04 13.38 8.35
N LEU A 302 14.86 12.34 8.10
CA LEU A 302 14.39 11.01 7.70
C LEU A 302 14.33 10.06 8.87
N ASN A 303 13.24 9.31 8.92
CA ASN A 303 13.04 8.23 9.85
C ASN A 303 12.84 6.90 9.10
N LEU A 304 13.46 5.85 9.60
CA LEU A 304 13.18 4.48 9.20
C LEU A 304 12.07 3.93 10.10
N VAL A 305 10.98 3.49 9.48
CA VAL A 305 9.85 2.86 10.16
C VAL A 305 9.66 1.46 9.59
N ASN A 306 9.75 0.46 10.45
CA ASN A 306 9.44 -0.91 10.07
C ASN A 306 7.94 -1.18 10.24
N LEU A 307 7.31 -1.73 9.20
CA LEU A 307 5.95 -2.22 9.24
C LEU A 307 5.97 -3.74 9.25
N THR A 308 5.41 -4.37 10.28
CA THR A 308 5.26 -5.82 10.32
C THR A 308 3.81 -6.22 10.03
N MET A 309 3.61 -7.12 9.08
CA MET A 309 2.32 -7.71 8.76
C MET A 309 1.90 -8.64 9.91
N LEU A 310 0.98 -8.20 10.76
CA LEU A 310 0.44 -9.02 11.85
C LEU A 310 -0.51 -10.09 11.33
N ARG A 311 -1.23 -9.78 10.26
CA ARG A 311 -2.18 -10.67 9.60
C ARG A 311 -2.35 -10.31 8.13
N SER A 312 -2.42 -11.32 7.29
CA SER A 312 -2.79 -11.21 5.88
C SER A 312 -3.77 -12.34 5.51
N LYS A 313 -4.68 -12.07 4.56
CA LYS A 313 -5.53 -13.08 3.93
C LYS A 313 -5.10 -13.42 2.52
N SER A 314 -4.20 -12.63 1.92
CA SER A 314 -3.72 -12.80 0.54
C SER A 314 -2.25 -13.19 0.45
N GLY A 315 -1.47 -13.03 1.52
CA GLY A 315 -0.05 -13.37 1.56
C GLY A 315 0.39 -13.86 2.93
N PRO A 316 1.69 -14.12 3.13
CA PRO A 316 2.22 -14.56 4.41
C PRO A 316 2.14 -13.44 5.46
N SER A 317 1.90 -13.82 6.72
CA SER A 317 2.04 -12.93 7.87
C SER A 317 3.48 -12.94 8.41
N GLY A 318 3.88 -11.91 9.15
CA GLY A 318 5.24 -11.78 9.70
C GLY A 318 6.23 -11.05 8.78
N ILE A 319 5.81 -10.68 7.58
CA ILE A 319 6.62 -9.86 6.66
C ILE A 319 6.91 -8.51 7.31
N THR A 320 8.13 -8.02 7.14
CA THR A 320 8.53 -6.67 7.57
C THR A 320 8.96 -5.84 6.38
N VAL A 321 8.34 -4.67 6.23
CA VAL A 321 8.61 -3.68 5.18
C VAL A 321 9.26 -2.45 5.81
N PRO A 322 10.50 -2.07 5.42
CA PRO A 322 11.12 -0.84 5.87
C PRO A 322 10.63 0.34 5.03
N LEU A 323 10.16 1.39 5.68
CA LEU A 323 9.77 2.64 5.04
C LEU A 323 10.65 3.79 5.51
N ILE A 324 11.14 4.57 4.57
CA ILE A 324 11.75 5.86 4.86
C ILE A 324 10.67 6.94 4.80
N ILE A 325 10.55 7.67 5.90
CA ILE A 325 9.55 8.72 6.06
C ILE A 325 10.25 10.04 6.36
N SER A 326 9.98 11.05 5.56
CA SER A 326 10.31 12.44 5.85
C SER A 326 9.19 13.09 6.67
N GLN A 327 9.55 13.93 7.62
CA GLN A 327 8.55 14.70 8.38
C GLN A 327 7.76 15.67 7.50
N THR A 328 8.35 16.14 6.42
CA THR A 328 7.74 17.10 5.48
C THR A 328 7.12 16.44 4.25
N GLU A 329 7.84 15.52 3.59
CA GLU A 329 7.42 14.90 2.33
C GLU A 329 6.58 13.62 2.53
N GLY A 330 6.49 13.10 3.76
CA GLY A 330 5.80 11.83 4.04
C GLY A 330 6.64 10.62 3.66
N VAL A 331 5.98 9.53 3.23
CA VAL A 331 6.67 8.28 2.82
C VAL A 331 7.38 8.50 1.48
N LEU A 332 8.64 8.07 1.41
CA LEU A 332 9.49 8.16 0.23
C LEU A 332 9.68 6.75 -0.38
N PRO A 333 8.78 6.28 -1.27
CA PRO A 333 8.74 4.87 -1.69
C PRO A 333 10.02 4.42 -2.38
N SER A 334 10.50 5.14 -3.40
CA SER A 334 11.70 4.72 -4.15
C SER A 334 12.99 4.84 -3.32
N LEU A 335 13.04 5.74 -2.33
CA LEU A 335 14.15 5.78 -1.38
C LEU A 335 14.07 4.61 -0.38
N SER A 336 12.86 4.16 -0.02
CA SER A 336 12.64 2.95 0.78
C SER A 336 13.07 1.70 0.00
N GLU A 337 12.72 1.60 -1.28
CA GLU A 337 13.17 0.54 -2.18
C GLU A 337 14.71 0.52 -2.30
N PHE A 338 15.33 1.69 -2.50
CA PHE A 338 16.79 1.81 -2.52
C PHE A 338 17.43 1.32 -1.21
N HIS A 339 16.90 1.78 -0.08
CA HIS A 339 17.40 1.36 1.24
C HIS A 339 17.21 -0.15 1.45
N TYR A 340 16.08 -0.69 1.05
CA TYR A 340 15.78 -2.11 1.15
C TYR A 340 16.78 -2.97 0.36
N ILE A 341 17.05 -2.65 -0.90
CA ILE A 341 18.04 -3.40 -1.70
C ILE A 341 19.47 -3.21 -1.19
N LYS A 342 19.81 -2.01 -0.67
CA LYS A 342 21.12 -1.72 -0.08
C LYS A 342 21.38 -2.57 1.16
N GLU A 343 20.43 -2.66 2.08
CA GLU A 343 20.55 -3.44 3.31
C GLU A 343 20.50 -4.97 3.07
N ASN A 344 19.91 -5.39 1.94
CA ASN A 344 19.92 -6.79 1.50
C ASN A 344 21.13 -7.09 0.58
N ASN A 345 22.32 -7.00 1.16
CA ASN A 345 23.60 -7.31 0.51
C ASN A 345 23.83 -6.50 -0.77
N ARG A 346 23.33 -5.25 -0.84
CA ARG A 346 23.46 -4.37 -2.01
C ARG A 346 22.93 -5.04 -3.29
N PHE A 347 21.81 -5.73 -3.18
CA PHE A 347 21.23 -6.48 -4.28
C PHE A 347 21.00 -5.58 -5.52
N GLY A 348 21.64 -5.90 -6.63
CA GLY A 348 21.57 -5.11 -7.86
C GLY A 348 22.31 -3.75 -7.83
N ILE A 349 23.16 -3.51 -6.82
CA ILE A 349 23.97 -2.30 -6.69
C ILE A 349 25.45 -2.65 -6.96
N GLU A 350 26.05 -2.04 -7.94
CA GLU A 350 27.48 -2.13 -8.26
C GLU A 350 28.26 -0.92 -7.76
N GLY A 351 29.59 -1.07 -7.61
CA GLY A 351 30.50 -0.04 -7.17
C GLY A 351 30.82 -0.10 -5.69
N ASN A 352 31.37 0.98 -5.14
CA ASN A 352 31.81 1.07 -3.76
C ASN A 352 30.86 1.92 -2.90
N ASN A 353 31.22 2.21 -1.64
CA ASN A 353 30.35 2.97 -0.74
C ASN A 353 30.24 4.46 -1.08
N THR A 354 31.14 5.00 -1.91
CA THR A 354 31.18 6.41 -2.27
C THR A 354 30.60 6.69 -3.66
N SER A 355 30.67 5.72 -4.57
CA SER A 355 30.12 5.84 -5.93
C SER A 355 29.60 4.48 -6.38
N TYR A 356 28.32 4.43 -6.74
CA TYR A 356 27.64 3.21 -7.13
C TYR A 356 26.54 3.51 -8.18
N ASN A 357 26.04 2.47 -8.79
CA ASN A 357 24.93 2.52 -9.74
C ASN A 357 24.08 1.26 -9.62
N LEU A 358 22.88 1.30 -10.18
CA LEU A 358 22.08 0.09 -10.36
C LEU A 358 22.56 -0.66 -11.60
N ILE A 359 22.66 -1.98 -11.49
CA ILE A 359 23.07 -2.86 -12.59
C ILE A 359 22.15 -2.68 -13.80
N ILE A 360 20.82 -2.65 -13.56
CA ILE A 360 19.85 -2.50 -14.65
C ILE A 360 19.69 -1.06 -15.16
N TYR A 361 20.38 -0.08 -14.54
CA TYR A 361 20.42 1.32 -14.98
C TYR A 361 21.78 1.95 -14.70
N PRO A 362 22.84 1.52 -15.40
CA PRO A 362 24.22 1.87 -15.09
C PRO A 362 24.61 3.32 -15.41
N ASP A 363 23.84 4.01 -16.26
CA ASP A 363 24.15 5.38 -16.71
C ASP A 363 24.12 6.40 -15.58
N VAL A 364 23.41 6.12 -14.48
CA VAL A 364 23.27 7.06 -13.36
C VAL A 364 24.15 6.67 -12.19
N LYS A 365 25.22 7.45 -11.99
CA LYS A 365 26.08 7.31 -10.81
C LYS A 365 25.39 7.89 -9.57
N LEU A 366 25.36 7.11 -8.52
CA LEU A 366 24.73 7.43 -7.24
C LEU A 366 25.80 7.56 -6.16
N SER A 367 25.50 8.33 -5.14
CA SER A 367 26.24 8.38 -3.88
C SER A 367 25.27 8.60 -2.71
N ARG A 368 25.72 8.42 -1.50
CA ARG A 368 24.94 8.71 -0.30
C ARG A 368 24.28 10.11 -0.34
N THR A 369 25.03 11.11 -0.80
CA THR A 369 24.60 12.52 -0.80
C THR A 369 23.77 12.93 -2.02
N THR A 370 23.71 12.10 -3.08
CA THR A 370 23.02 12.45 -4.32
C THR A 370 21.83 11.54 -4.63
N VAL A 371 21.71 10.40 -3.95
CA VAL A 371 20.68 9.39 -4.27
C VAL A 371 19.26 9.95 -4.14
N ARG A 372 18.96 10.69 -3.05
CA ARG A 372 17.62 11.27 -2.81
C ARG A 372 17.23 12.28 -3.90
N SER A 373 18.12 13.19 -4.26
CA SER A 373 17.85 14.19 -5.30
C SER A 373 17.73 13.57 -6.69
N LYS A 374 18.55 12.56 -7.01
CA LYS A 374 18.48 11.85 -8.30
C LYS A 374 17.21 11.01 -8.43
N ILE A 375 16.80 10.32 -7.37
CA ILE A 375 15.51 9.60 -7.34
C ILE A 375 14.35 10.57 -7.61
N LYS A 376 14.39 11.77 -7.02
CA LYS A 376 13.34 12.77 -7.23
C LYS A 376 13.28 13.26 -8.67
N ALA A 377 14.42 13.43 -9.32
CA ALA A 377 14.55 14.00 -10.66
C ALA A 377 14.34 12.98 -11.81
N ASP A 378 14.61 11.68 -11.59
CA ASP A 378 14.68 10.69 -12.66
C ASP A 378 13.64 9.57 -12.49
N LYS A 379 12.62 9.58 -13.37
CA LYS A 379 11.56 8.56 -13.38
C LYS A 379 12.06 7.16 -13.77
N LEU A 380 13.06 7.07 -14.65
CA LEU A 380 13.62 5.78 -15.07
C LEU A 380 14.42 5.16 -13.93
N LEU A 381 15.13 5.98 -13.14
CA LEU A 381 15.79 5.51 -11.92
C LEU A 381 14.77 4.98 -10.90
N ARG A 382 13.64 5.68 -10.69
CA ARG A 382 12.57 5.17 -9.83
C ARG A 382 12.05 3.82 -10.31
N ARG A 383 11.85 3.65 -11.62
CA ARG A 383 11.41 2.38 -12.18
C ARG A 383 12.46 1.28 -12.05
N ALA A 384 13.74 1.59 -12.25
CA ALA A 384 14.84 0.66 -12.06
C ALA A 384 14.93 0.17 -10.59
N LEU A 385 14.77 1.08 -9.62
CA LEU A 385 14.71 0.74 -8.20
C LEU A 385 13.53 -0.19 -7.90
N ASN A 386 12.36 0.14 -8.43
CA ASN A 386 11.15 -0.66 -8.29
C ASN A 386 11.34 -2.09 -8.82
N ILE A 387 11.86 -2.26 -10.06
CA ILE A 387 12.15 -3.57 -10.65
C ILE A 387 13.19 -4.35 -9.80
N THR A 388 14.24 -3.68 -9.34
CA THR A 388 15.28 -4.33 -8.53
C THR A 388 14.72 -4.81 -7.19
N ALA A 389 13.89 -3.99 -6.53
CA ALA A 389 13.24 -4.36 -5.28
C ALA A 389 12.20 -5.49 -5.47
N GLU A 390 11.42 -5.44 -6.55
CA GLU A 390 10.51 -6.53 -6.93
C GLU A 390 11.26 -7.82 -7.18
N LEU A 391 12.38 -7.79 -7.91
CA LEU A 391 13.18 -8.98 -8.21
C LEU A 391 13.70 -9.65 -6.92
N LEU A 392 14.19 -8.86 -5.97
CA LEU A 392 14.61 -9.37 -4.67
C LEU A 392 13.44 -10.01 -3.89
N GLN A 393 12.30 -9.37 -3.89
CA GLN A 393 11.13 -9.87 -3.18
C GLN A 393 10.53 -11.11 -3.85
N LEU A 394 10.56 -11.21 -5.17
CA LEU A 394 10.14 -12.41 -5.91
C LEU A 394 10.99 -13.63 -5.49
N GLN A 395 12.29 -13.44 -5.27
CA GLN A 395 13.16 -14.51 -4.76
C GLN A 395 12.77 -14.97 -3.35
N ILE A 396 12.24 -14.08 -2.54
CA ILE A 396 11.89 -14.36 -1.13
C ILE A 396 10.46 -14.94 -1.01
N TYR A 397 9.50 -14.36 -1.73
CA TYR A 397 8.08 -14.60 -1.49
C TYR A 397 7.39 -15.46 -2.57
N HIS A 398 8.05 -15.70 -3.72
CA HIS A 398 7.51 -16.46 -4.86
C HIS A 398 8.42 -17.60 -5.29
N PRO A 399 8.67 -18.60 -4.40
CA PRO A 399 9.55 -19.72 -4.70
C PRO A 399 9.05 -20.59 -5.88
N GLU A 400 7.78 -20.51 -6.23
CA GLU A 400 7.23 -21.16 -7.42
C GLU A 400 7.91 -20.70 -8.73
N LEU A 401 8.41 -19.47 -8.79
CA LEU A 401 9.14 -18.96 -9.96
C LEU A 401 10.54 -19.60 -10.09
N GLU A 402 11.15 -20.04 -8.99
CA GLU A 402 12.40 -20.78 -9.01
C GLU A 402 12.21 -22.15 -9.63
N SER A 403 11.14 -22.87 -9.25
CA SER A 403 10.82 -24.18 -9.83
C SER A 403 10.52 -24.12 -11.34
N LEU A 404 10.11 -22.95 -11.84
CA LEU A 404 9.94 -22.66 -13.26
C LEU A 404 11.25 -22.20 -13.95
N GLY A 405 12.36 -22.09 -13.22
CA GLY A 405 13.66 -21.60 -13.74
C GLY A 405 13.64 -20.14 -14.17
N LEU A 406 12.72 -19.33 -13.64
CA LEU A 406 12.56 -17.93 -14.02
C LEU A 406 13.45 -16.98 -13.21
N LEU A 407 13.68 -17.26 -11.92
CA LEU A 407 14.46 -16.39 -11.07
C LEU A 407 15.91 -16.26 -11.55
N CYS A 408 16.49 -15.07 -11.35
CA CYS A 408 17.86 -14.75 -11.72
C CYS A 408 18.38 -13.55 -10.94
N SER A 409 19.68 -13.30 -11.02
CA SER A 409 20.29 -12.08 -10.50
C SER A 409 19.97 -10.86 -11.38
N PRO A 410 20.10 -9.63 -10.85
CA PRO A 410 19.99 -8.42 -11.66
C PRO A 410 20.97 -8.35 -12.83
N SER A 411 22.19 -8.89 -12.68
CA SER A 411 23.20 -8.94 -13.75
C SER A 411 22.76 -9.85 -14.89
N GLU A 412 22.31 -11.07 -14.56
CA GLU A 412 21.79 -12.02 -15.56
C GLU A 412 20.57 -11.44 -16.28
N LEU A 413 19.65 -10.79 -15.54
CA LEU A 413 18.48 -10.16 -16.14
C LEU A 413 18.90 -9.08 -17.15
N TYR A 414 19.83 -8.20 -16.75
CA TYR A 414 20.30 -7.10 -17.58
C TYR A 414 21.00 -7.59 -18.84
N GLU A 415 21.91 -8.55 -18.69
CA GLU A 415 22.68 -9.11 -19.80
C GLU A 415 21.79 -9.86 -20.80
N ASP A 416 20.92 -10.74 -20.30
CA ASP A 416 20.11 -11.59 -21.18
C ASP A 416 19.08 -10.74 -21.96
N ILE A 417 18.43 -9.78 -21.33
CA ILE A 417 17.50 -8.85 -21.99
C ILE A 417 18.24 -7.99 -23.03
N SER A 418 19.47 -7.53 -22.72
CA SER A 418 20.29 -6.76 -23.65
C SER A 418 20.74 -7.61 -24.84
N LYS A 419 21.14 -8.89 -24.64
CA LYS A 419 21.48 -9.84 -25.71
C LYS A 419 20.31 -10.11 -26.66
N LEU A 420 19.07 -10.09 -26.13
CA LEU A 420 17.86 -10.20 -26.94
C LEU A 420 17.54 -8.95 -27.77
N GLY A 421 18.32 -7.88 -27.60
CA GLY A 421 18.18 -6.66 -28.37
C GLY A 421 17.11 -5.68 -27.88
N TYR A 422 16.63 -5.83 -26.66
CA TYR A 422 15.72 -4.86 -26.04
C TYR A 422 16.47 -3.63 -25.54
N ASP A 423 15.87 -2.45 -25.70
CA ASP A 423 16.37 -1.19 -25.13
C ASP A 423 15.85 -1.02 -23.69
N TRP A 424 16.78 -1.02 -22.73
CA TRP A 424 16.46 -0.86 -21.32
C TRP A 424 15.77 0.45 -20.98
N LYS A 425 16.09 1.56 -21.66
CA LYS A 425 15.41 2.84 -21.42
C LYS A 425 13.94 2.77 -21.81
N VAL A 426 13.62 2.05 -22.88
CA VAL A 426 12.24 1.82 -23.30
C VAL A 426 11.53 0.90 -22.31
N LEU A 427 12.20 -0.14 -21.80
CA LEU A 427 11.62 -1.04 -20.80
C LEU A 427 11.41 -0.35 -19.44
N LEU A 428 12.28 0.57 -19.06
CA LEU A 428 12.13 1.37 -17.83
C LEU A 428 11.07 2.47 -17.96
N ASP A 429 10.71 2.88 -19.17
CA ASP A 429 9.61 3.83 -19.39
C ASP A 429 8.24 3.11 -19.41
N THR A 430 8.03 2.25 -18.42
CA THR A 430 6.84 1.42 -18.26
C THR A 430 6.32 1.49 -16.82
N ARG A 431 5.09 1.05 -16.63
CA ARG A 431 4.51 0.86 -15.30
C ARG A 431 4.50 -0.61 -14.87
N GLY A 432 4.67 -0.88 -13.57
CA GLY A 432 4.57 -2.22 -12.98
C GLY A 432 3.22 -2.50 -12.29
N TYR A 433 2.21 -1.63 -12.46
CA TYR A 433 0.91 -1.75 -11.81
C TYR A 433 -0.25 -1.75 -12.83
N TRP A 434 -1.33 -2.42 -12.50
CA TRP A 434 -2.50 -2.47 -13.37
C TRP A 434 -3.30 -1.15 -13.38
N LEU A 435 -4.00 -0.88 -14.46
CA LEU A 435 -4.92 0.25 -14.62
C LEU A 435 -6.26 -0.24 -15.15
N ALA A 436 -7.30 0.58 -15.01
CA ALA A 436 -8.55 0.35 -15.72
C ALA A 436 -8.43 0.78 -17.20
N ASN A 437 -9.30 0.25 -18.02
CA ASN A 437 -9.19 0.15 -19.48
C ASN A 437 -9.25 1.44 -20.30
N GLN A 438 -9.43 2.58 -19.68
CA GLN A 438 -9.52 3.86 -20.41
C GLN A 438 -8.14 4.43 -20.77
N TYR A 439 -7.08 3.92 -20.16
CA TYR A 439 -5.73 4.39 -20.41
C TYR A 439 -5.10 3.61 -21.57
N SER A 440 -4.60 4.33 -22.57
CA SER A 440 -3.91 3.70 -23.69
C SER A 440 -2.59 3.07 -23.24
N SER A 441 -2.43 1.77 -23.49
CA SER A 441 -1.16 1.08 -23.27
C SER A 441 0.03 1.64 -24.07
N LYS A 442 -0.23 2.55 -25.02
CA LYS A 442 0.81 3.27 -25.79
C LYS A 442 1.38 4.45 -25.02
N GLU A 443 0.59 5.05 -24.12
CA GLU A 443 1.01 6.23 -23.35
C GLU A 443 1.82 5.84 -22.12
N LEU A 444 1.43 4.76 -21.44
CA LEU A 444 2.16 4.21 -20.30
C LEU A 444 2.02 2.67 -20.29
N PRO A 445 2.85 1.97 -21.07
CA PRO A 445 2.73 0.54 -21.24
C PRO A 445 2.99 -0.22 -19.93
N TYR A 446 2.28 -1.35 -19.77
CA TYR A 446 2.47 -2.24 -18.64
C TYR A 446 3.60 -3.23 -18.91
N LEU A 447 4.46 -3.43 -17.90
CA LEU A 447 5.50 -4.45 -17.88
C LEU A 447 5.86 -4.80 -16.43
N SER A 448 5.54 -6.02 -16.00
CA SER A 448 5.94 -6.49 -14.67
C SER A 448 7.36 -7.04 -14.65
N THR A 449 7.96 -7.16 -13.47
CA THR A 449 9.27 -7.81 -13.33
C THR A 449 9.20 -9.31 -13.68
N VAL A 450 8.07 -9.98 -13.42
CA VAL A 450 7.86 -11.36 -13.88
C VAL A 450 7.82 -11.45 -15.41
N ASP A 451 7.28 -10.43 -16.10
CA ASP A 451 7.31 -10.38 -17.55
C ASP A 451 8.75 -10.25 -18.09
N LEU A 452 9.59 -9.43 -17.44
CA LEU A 452 11.02 -9.36 -17.77
C LEU A 452 11.72 -10.72 -17.60
N LEU A 453 11.40 -11.44 -16.52
CA LEU A 453 11.90 -12.80 -16.28
C LEU A 453 11.44 -13.79 -17.37
N LYS A 454 10.19 -13.69 -17.81
CA LYS A 454 9.65 -14.50 -18.92
C LYS A 454 10.28 -14.11 -20.27
N MET A 455 10.48 -12.80 -20.53
CA MET A 455 11.14 -12.32 -21.75
C MET A 455 12.55 -12.90 -21.89
N ARG A 456 13.33 -12.91 -20.81
CA ARG A 456 14.66 -13.53 -20.74
C ARG A 456 14.66 -14.98 -21.24
N LYS A 457 13.58 -15.73 -21.00
CA LYS A 457 13.42 -17.12 -21.42
C LYS A 457 12.66 -17.29 -22.75
N GLY A 458 12.31 -16.21 -23.43
CA GLY A 458 11.52 -16.25 -24.66
C GLY A 458 10.06 -16.69 -24.45
N LEU A 459 9.55 -16.64 -23.21
CA LEU A 459 8.18 -17.07 -22.85
C LEU A 459 7.16 -15.92 -22.94
N TYR A 460 7.61 -14.70 -23.11
CA TYR A 460 6.78 -13.51 -23.27
C TYR A 460 7.46 -12.49 -24.15
N SER A 461 6.69 -11.76 -24.95
CA SER A 461 7.13 -10.58 -25.71
C SER A 461 6.09 -9.48 -25.55
N PRO A 462 6.48 -8.27 -25.10
CA PRO A 462 5.52 -7.19 -24.91
C PRO A 462 4.88 -6.78 -26.23
N TYR A 463 3.57 -6.85 -26.34
CA TYR A 463 2.80 -6.54 -27.55
C TYR A 463 2.95 -5.08 -28.02
N TRP A 464 3.32 -4.18 -27.13
CA TRP A 464 3.53 -2.76 -27.39
C TRP A 464 4.97 -2.44 -27.82
N TYR A 465 5.94 -3.34 -27.57
CA TYR A 465 7.33 -3.14 -27.92
C TYR A 465 7.55 -3.42 -29.42
N LYS A 466 7.95 -2.41 -30.16
CA LYS A 466 8.40 -2.58 -31.55
C LYS A 466 9.92 -2.70 -31.54
N GLN A 467 10.44 -3.86 -31.86
CA GLN A 467 11.86 -3.97 -32.18
C GLN A 467 12.17 -3.01 -33.31
N GLN A 468 13.14 -2.14 -33.08
CA GLN A 468 13.70 -1.36 -34.20
C GLN A 468 14.33 -2.38 -35.15
N ASP A 469 13.81 -2.47 -36.37
CA ASP A 469 14.45 -3.26 -37.40
C ASP A 469 15.92 -2.85 -37.43
N LYS A 470 16.82 -3.78 -37.08
CA LYS A 470 18.25 -3.59 -37.34
C LYS A 470 18.33 -3.39 -38.82
N LYS A 471 18.54 -2.15 -39.28
CA LYS A 471 18.97 -1.88 -40.63
C LYS A 471 20.21 -2.74 -40.82
N GLU A 472 20.09 -3.84 -41.54
CA GLU A 472 21.22 -4.59 -42.05
C GLU A 472 22.09 -3.58 -42.80
N GLY A 473 23.20 -3.21 -42.17
CA GLY A 473 24.22 -2.44 -42.84
C GLY A 473 24.77 -3.29 -43.97
N LYS A 474 24.41 -2.91 -45.17
CA LYS A 474 25.14 -3.30 -46.39
C LYS A 474 26.49 -2.62 -46.39
#